data_61f9d37302faac7da9ed3298abde55d6
#
_entry.id   61f9d37302faac7da9ed3298abde55d6
#
_cell.length_a   1.000
_cell.length_b   1.000
_cell.length_c   1.000
_cell.angle_alpha   90.00
_cell.angle_beta   90.00
_cell.angle_gamma   90.00
#
_symmetry.space_group_name_H-M   'P 1'
#
loop_
_entity.id
_entity.type
_entity.pdbx_description
1 polymer ?
#
loop_
_entity_poly.entity_id
_entity_poly.type
_entity_poly.pdbx_seq_one_letter_code
_entity_poly.pdbx_strand_id
1 'polypeptide(L)'
;MKQEMIIVLDFGGQYNQLIARRVRECGVYCEVLSYQTPIDELIAKGPKGIILTGGPNSVYDETSPHYEKALFEAGIPILGICYGAQLMAYSTGGKVETATTSEYGKTDVNVTCDKSLLFGGVENETVVWMSHTDMITEVGEGFAITAHTDKCPVAAMENAEKKLYAVQYHPEVTHSVKGQQMLSNFVYEVCGCKGDWKMADFTRNTIEEIKKRVGDGKVLCALSGGVDSSVAAVLLSKAVGKNLTCVFVDHGLLRKNEAEEVEKIFGEEGEYDLNFVHVKASERFYEKLAGVSEPEAKRKIIGEEFIRVFEEEAKKIGAVDYLVQGTIYPDVIESGLGKSAVIKSHHNVGGLPDYVDFKEIIEPLRMLFKDEVRAVGLELGLPEHLVFRQPFPGPGLGVRIIGEVSAEKVKIVQDADAIMREEFAKAGLDKNVNQYFAALTNMRSVGVMGDFRTYDYAIALRAVTTSDFMTAEAAEIPWETLQLIMNRIVNEVEHVNRVFYDLTSKPPGTIELE
;
A
#
# COMPACT_ATOMS: atom_id res chain seq x y z
N MET A 1 -5.85 23.07 17.74
CA MET A 1 -5.04 23.76 16.69
C MET A 1 -5.37 23.07 15.38
N LYS A 2 -5.37 23.77 14.25
CA LYS A 2 -5.56 23.12 12.94
C LYS A 2 -4.32 22.24 12.69
N GLN A 3 -4.51 21.00 12.29
CA GLN A 3 -3.43 20.05 11.99
C GLN A 3 -2.52 20.59 10.89
N GLU A 4 -1.22 20.44 11.04
CA GLU A 4 -0.24 20.81 10.01
C GLU A 4 -0.39 19.88 8.81
N MET A 5 -0.33 20.45 7.59
CA MET A 5 -0.57 19.69 6.37
C MET A 5 0.36 20.11 5.24
N ILE A 6 0.87 19.13 4.52
CA ILE A 6 1.52 19.30 3.22
C ILE A 6 0.57 18.80 2.12
N ILE A 7 0.43 19.54 1.04
CA ILE A 7 -0.29 19.08 -0.15
C ILE A 7 0.71 18.53 -1.16
N VAL A 8 0.44 17.36 -1.69
CA VAL A 8 1.15 16.76 -2.81
C VAL A 8 0.28 16.90 -4.05
N LEU A 9 0.68 17.74 -5.01
CA LEU A 9 -0.03 17.89 -6.30
C LEU A 9 0.47 16.87 -7.29
N ASP A 10 -0.44 16.00 -7.71
CA ASP A 10 -0.16 14.91 -8.63
C ASP A 10 -0.26 15.35 -10.09
N PHE A 11 0.86 15.28 -10.80
CA PHE A 11 1.00 15.55 -12.23
C PHE A 11 1.05 14.26 -13.07
N GLY A 12 0.62 13.12 -12.53
CA GLY A 12 0.58 11.83 -13.22
C GLY A 12 1.88 11.03 -13.10
N GLY A 13 2.75 11.39 -12.16
CA GLY A 13 4.00 10.66 -11.89
C GLY A 13 3.75 9.33 -11.18
N GLN A 14 4.68 8.39 -11.35
CA GLN A 14 4.59 7.05 -10.73
C GLN A 14 4.83 7.06 -9.21
N TYR A 15 5.48 8.09 -8.67
CA TYR A 15 5.95 8.13 -7.28
C TYR A 15 5.14 9.06 -6.37
N ASN A 16 3.96 9.53 -6.78
CA ASN A 16 3.10 10.43 -6.00
C ASN A 16 2.76 9.88 -4.61
N GLN A 17 2.37 8.60 -4.52
CA GLN A 17 2.09 7.93 -3.25
C GLN A 17 3.34 7.81 -2.37
N LEU A 18 4.51 7.57 -2.99
CA LEU A 18 5.77 7.46 -2.26
C LEU A 18 6.19 8.81 -1.66
N ILE A 19 6.02 9.92 -2.41
CA ILE A 19 6.24 11.27 -1.89
C ILE A 19 5.36 11.53 -0.66
N ALA A 20 4.05 11.23 -0.78
CA ALA A 20 3.11 11.40 0.33
C ALA A 20 3.51 10.55 1.55
N ARG A 21 3.91 9.30 1.35
CA ARG A 21 4.39 8.42 2.41
C ARG A 21 5.64 8.99 3.10
N ARG A 22 6.61 9.53 2.33
CA ARG A 22 7.81 10.16 2.90
C ARG A 22 7.51 11.36 3.78
N VAL A 23 6.51 12.17 3.40
CA VAL A 23 6.01 13.28 4.24
C VAL A 23 5.39 12.74 5.54
N ARG A 24 4.58 11.67 5.46
CA ARG A 24 3.98 11.03 6.64
C ARG A 24 5.02 10.44 7.58
N GLU A 25 6.11 9.89 7.05
CA GLU A 25 7.26 9.41 7.83
C GLU A 25 7.94 10.55 8.62
N CYS A 26 7.78 11.81 8.19
CA CYS A 26 8.15 13.00 8.97
C CYS A 26 7.09 13.38 10.05
N GLY A 27 6.09 12.55 10.31
CA GLY A 27 5.04 12.85 11.28
C GLY A 27 4.17 14.05 10.91
N VAL A 28 4.02 14.35 9.62
CA VAL A 28 3.18 15.44 9.12
C VAL A 28 2.08 14.89 8.20
N TYR A 29 0.86 15.33 8.45
CA TYR A 29 -0.27 14.95 7.60
C TYR A 29 -0.08 15.46 6.17
N CYS A 30 -0.44 14.67 5.17
CA CYS A 30 -0.47 15.13 3.79
C CYS A 30 -1.66 14.58 3.01
N GLU A 31 -2.09 15.34 2.02
CA GLU A 31 -3.10 14.95 1.04
C GLU A 31 -2.50 14.96 -0.36
N VAL A 32 -2.83 13.94 -1.17
CA VAL A 32 -2.54 13.92 -2.60
C VAL A 32 -3.76 14.47 -3.33
N LEU A 33 -3.57 15.52 -4.12
CA LEU A 33 -4.60 16.17 -4.89
C LEU A 33 -4.20 16.22 -6.36
N SER A 34 -5.19 16.18 -7.26
CA SER A 34 -4.95 16.35 -8.69
C SER A 34 -4.41 17.75 -9.00
N TYR A 35 -3.52 17.87 -9.99
CA TYR A 35 -3.09 19.17 -10.54
C TYR A 35 -4.25 20.02 -11.05
N GLN A 36 -5.43 19.45 -11.30
CA GLN A 36 -6.64 20.16 -11.69
C GLN A 36 -7.37 20.85 -10.54
N THR A 37 -6.92 20.64 -9.30
CA THR A 37 -7.53 21.30 -8.11
C THR A 37 -7.31 22.80 -8.19
N PRO A 38 -8.38 23.64 -8.12
CA PRO A 38 -8.23 25.07 -8.18
C PRO A 38 -7.36 25.64 -7.06
N ILE A 39 -6.58 26.69 -7.37
CA ILE A 39 -5.66 27.31 -6.40
C ILE A 39 -6.38 27.80 -5.13
N ASP A 40 -7.58 28.36 -5.27
CA ASP A 40 -8.36 28.85 -4.12
C ASP A 40 -8.71 27.71 -3.16
N GLU A 41 -9.00 26.51 -3.69
CA GLU A 41 -9.26 25.32 -2.88
C GLU A 41 -8.00 24.88 -2.13
N LEU A 42 -6.83 24.89 -2.80
CA LEU A 42 -5.54 24.59 -2.15
C LEU A 42 -5.25 25.56 -1.01
N ILE A 43 -5.39 26.85 -1.25
CA ILE A 43 -5.14 27.91 -0.26
C ILE A 43 -6.13 27.80 0.91
N ALA A 44 -7.41 27.51 0.64
CA ALA A 44 -8.45 27.37 1.67
C ALA A 44 -8.16 26.23 2.66
N LYS A 45 -7.47 25.16 2.19
CA LYS A 45 -7.00 24.08 3.08
C LYS A 45 -5.93 24.57 4.07
N GLY A 46 -5.20 25.63 3.74
CA GLY A 46 -4.15 26.24 4.58
C GLY A 46 -2.93 25.34 4.76
N PRO A 47 -2.33 24.81 3.70
CA PRO A 47 -1.16 23.97 3.80
C PRO A 47 0.07 24.74 4.29
N LYS A 48 0.96 24.03 4.97
CA LYS A 48 2.29 24.55 5.37
C LYS A 48 3.27 24.56 4.21
N GLY A 49 3.05 23.69 3.23
CA GLY A 49 3.84 23.59 2.01
C GLY A 49 3.13 22.75 0.94
N ILE A 50 3.63 22.85 -0.28
CA ILE A 50 3.12 22.10 -1.44
C ILE A 50 4.30 21.40 -2.11
N ILE A 51 4.11 20.13 -2.48
CA ILE A 51 5.06 19.36 -3.28
C ILE A 51 4.45 19.09 -4.65
N LEU A 52 5.13 19.49 -5.73
CA LEU A 52 4.75 19.19 -7.10
C LEU A 52 5.46 17.90 -7.53
N THR A 53 4.70 16.88 -7.94
CA THR A 53 5.28 15.58 -8.28
C THR A 53 5.98 15.57 -9.64
N GLY A 54 6.65 14.47 -9.96
CA GLY A 54 7.02 14.14 -11.32
C GLY A 54 5.81 13.91 -12.22
N GLY A 55 6.04 13.82 -13.52
CA GLY A 55 5.01 13.54 -14.53
C GLY A 55 5.64 13.01 -15.82
N PRO A 56 4.87 12.33 -16.69
CA PRO A 56 5.38 11.69 -17.90
C PRO A 56 5.55 12.65 -19.09
N ASN A 57 5.10 13.89 -18.97
CA ASN A 57 4.98 14.84 -20.06
C ASN A 57 6.15 15.85 -20.12
N SER A 58 6.31 16.52 -21.26
CA SER A 58 7.17 17.71 -21.38
C SER A 58 6.37 18.98 -21.05
N VAL A 59 7.00 19.95 -20.39
CA VAL A 59 6.34 21.24 -20.07
C VAL A 59 5.96 22.07 -21.31
N TYR A 60 6.43 21.69 -22.49
CA TYR A 60 6.12 22.37 -23.76
C TYR A 60 4.96 21.74 -24.53
N ASP A 61 4.49 20.55 -24.14
CA ASP A 61 3.36 19.91 -24.82
C ASP A 61 2.07 20.61 -24.44
N GLU A 62 1.25 20.98 -25.42
CA GLU A 62 -0.03 21.68 -25.20
C GLU A 62 -1.01 20.90 -24.32
N THR A 63 -0.87 19.57 -24.28
CA THR A 63 -1.70 18.66 -23.47
C THR A 63 -1.12 18.37 -22.10
N SER A 64 0.06 18.90 -21.79
CA SER A 64 0.72 18.65 -20.50
C SER A 64 -0.03 19.30 -19.35
N PRO A 65 0.01 18.68 -18.17
CA PRO A 65 -0.58 19.25 -16.97
C PRO A 65 0.19 20.51 -16.56
N HIS A 66 -0.42 21.66 -16.74
CA HIS A 66 0.11 22.95 -16.28
C HIS A 66 -0.63 23.40 -15.02
N TYR A 67 0.00 24.34 -14.31
CA TYR A 67 -0.63 25.02 -13.18
C TYR A 67 -0.45 26.53 -13.30
N GLU A 68 -1.38 27.28 -12.70
CA GLU A 68 -1.38 28.74 -12.76
C GLU A 68 -0.11 29.32 -12.08
N LYS A 69 0.49 30.35 -12.72
CA LYS A 69 1.66 31.05 -12.17
C LYS A 69 1.40 31.60 -10.75
N ALA A 70 0.16 31.94 -10.44
CA ALA A 70 -0.29 32.41 -9.15
C ALA A 70 0.10 31.46 -7.99
N LEU A 71 0.26 30.14 -8.25
CA LEU A 71 0.73 29.20 -7.25
C LEU A 71 2.10 29.57 -6.70
N PHE A 72 3.03 29.96 -7.58
CA PHE A 72 4.41 30.34 -7.20
C PHE A 72 4.51 31.75 -6.58
N GLU A 73 3.39 32.47 -6.56
CA GLU A 73 3.25 33.81 -5.95
C GLU A 73 2.40 33.78 -4.67
N ALA A 74 1.83 32.61 -4.30
CA ALA A 74 0.93 32.46 -3.16
C ALA A 74 1.61 32.57 -1.79
N GLY A 75 2.94 32.66 -1.72
CA GLY A 75 3.70 32.76 -0.47
C GLY A 75 3.75 31.46 0.35
N ILE A 76 3.30 30.35 -0.22
CA ILE A 76 3.38 29.02 0.37
C ILE A 76 4.69 28.36 -0.07
N PRO A 77 5.45 27.72 0.83
CA PRO A 77 6.64 26.95 0.46
C PRO A 77 6.32 25.87 -0.57
N ILE A 78 7.12 25.77 -1.65
CA ILE A 78 6.92 24.79 -2.72
C ILE A 78 8.20 24.03 -3.00
N LEU A 79 8.09 22.69 -3.12
CA LEU A 79 9.13 21.81 -3.64
C LEU A 79 8.66 21.19 -4.95
N GLY A 80 9.35 21.47 -6.06
CA GLY A 80 9.16 20.78 -7.34
C GLY A 80 10.08 19.58 -7.47
N ILE A 81 9.54 18.43 -7.87
CA ILE A 81 10.28 17.18 -8.11
C ILE A 81 10.15 16.80 -9.58
N CYS A 82 11.25 16.61 -10.28
CA CYS A 82 11.33 16.19 -11.69
C CYS A 82 10.47 17.09 -12.59
N TYR A 83 9.32 16.61 -13.09
CA TYR A 83 8.38 17.45 -13.84
C TYR A 83 7.95 18.71 -13.07
N GLY A 84 7.67 18.59 -11.77
CA GLY A 84 7.32 19.73 -10.92
C GLY A 84 8.43 20.77 -10.83
N ALA A 85 9.70 20.35 -10.90
CA ALA A 85 10.86 21.25 -10.97
C ALA A 85 10.91 21.99 -12.32
N GLN A 86 10.70 21.27 -13.42
CA GLN A 86 10.64 21.83 -14.76
C GLN A 86 9.49 22.82 -14.92
N LEU A 87 8.31 22.48 -14.40
CA LEU A 87 7.14 23.36 -14.39
C LEU A 87 7.41 24.65 -13.60
N MET A 88 8.08 24.56 -12.44
CA MET A 88 8.49 25.74 -11.66
C MET A 88 9.45 26.61 -12.45
N ALA A 89 10.50 26.03 -13.05
CA ALA A 89 11.46 26.76 -13.87
C ALA A 89 10.76 27.47 -15.04
N TYR A 90 9.95 26.75 -15.81
CA TYR A 90 9.19 27.29 -16.94
C TYR A 90 8.26 28.43 -16.53
N SER A 91 7.50 28.26 -15.46
CA SER A 91 6.52 29.25 -14.98
C SER A 91 7.16 30.52 -14.41
N THR A 92 8.42 30.43 -13.96
CA THR A 92 9.18 31.54 -13.36
C THR A 92 10.18 32.21 -14.33
N GLY A 93 10.15 31.83 -15.62
CA GLY A 93 10.95 32.46 -16.67
C GLY A 93 12.30 31.79 -16.91
N GLY A 94 12.52 30.60 -16.37
CA GLY A 94 13.65 29.73 -16.71
C GLY A 94 13.42 28.97 -18.01
N LYS A 95 14.37 28.12 -18.40
CA LYS A 95 14.34 27.37 -19.65
C LYS A 95 14.50 25.88 -19.39
N VAL A 96 13.66 25.10 -20.07
CA VAL A 96 13.70 23.63 -20.06
C VAL A 96 14.02 23.19 -21.48
N GLU A 97 14.87 22.20 -21.67
CA GLU A 97 15.23 21.68 -23.00
C GLU A 97 15.34 20.15 -22.93
N THR A 98 15.08 19.52 -24.06
CA THR A 98 15.34 18.08 -24.19
C THR A 98 16.86 17.84 -24.14
N ALA A 99 17.26 16.98 -23.21
CA ALA A 99 18.67 16.67 -23.02
C ALA A 99 19.27 15.96 -24.24
N THR A 100 20.48 16.29 -24.60
CA THR A 100 21.23 15.56 -25.63
C THR A 100 21.57 14.14 -25.19
N THR A 101 21.67 13.92 -23.88
CA THR A 101 21.87 12.62 -23.24
C THR A 101 20.99 12.57 -22.00
N SER A 102 19.94 11.74 -22.05
CA SER A 102 19.05 11.52 -20.89
C SER A 102 19.79 10.89 -19.72
N GLU A 103 19.34 11.17 -18.49
CA GLU A 103 19.86 10.55 -17.29
C GLU A 103 18.81 9.64 -16.66
N TYR A 104 19.15 8.36 -16.56
CA TYR A 104 18.34 7.33 -15.92
C TYR A 104 19.17 6.51 -14.94
N GLY A 105 18.65 6.31 -13.73
CA GLY A 105 19.29 5.51 -12.71
C GLY A 105 20.09 6.32 -11.69
N LYS A 106 21.03 5.65 -11.03
CA LYS A 106 21.90 6.25 -10.01
C LYS A 106 22.87 7.22 -10.65
N THR A 107 22.89 8.45 -10.16
CA THR A 107 23.73 9.53 -10.69
C THR A 107 24.35 10.30 -9.53
N ASP A 108 25.64 10.64 -9.66
CA ASP A 108 26.34 11.49 -8.70
C ASP A 108 25.92 12.94 -8.90
N VAL A 109 25.52 13.61 -7.82
CA VAL A 109 25.13 15.02 -7.79
C VAL A 109 26.09 15.80 -6.92
N ASN A 110 26.55 16.94 -7.43
CA ASN A 110 27.36 17.91 -6.72
C ASN A 110 26.49 19.03 -6.16
N VAL A 111 26.38 19.11 -4.84
CA VAL A 111 25.70 20.19 -4.12
C VAL A 111 26.68 21.38 -3.98
N THR A 112 26.25 22.54 -4.46
CA THR A 112 27.12 23.75 -4.54
C THR A 112 26.71 24.86 -3.58
N CYS A 113 25.62 24.69 -2.83
CA CYS A 113 25.12 25.72 -1.92
C CYS A 113 25.04 25.22 -0.46
N ASP A 114 26.07 25.54 0.32
CA ASP A 114 26.15 25.16 1.75
C ASP A 114 25.10 25.84 2.64
N LYS A 115 24.41 26.87 2.12
CA LYS A 115 23.38 27.62 2.87
C LYS A 115 21.96 27.21 2.54
N SER A 116 21.79 26.29 1.61
CA SER A 116 20.45 25.79 1.25
C SER A 116 19.83 25.05 2.42
N LEU A 117 18.62 25.44 2.81
CA LEU A 117 17.87 24.71 3.84
C LEU A 117 17.54 23.28 3.38
N LEU A 118 17.31 23.07 2.07
CA LEU A 118 16.99 21.77 1.52
C LEU A 118 18.14 20.77 1.69
N PHE A 119 19.39 21.24 1.61
CA PHE A 119 20.59 20.40 1.68
C PHE A 119 21.25 20.36 3.06
N GLY A 120 20.59 20.84 4.10
CA GLY A 120 21.11 20.77 5.48
C GLY A 120 21.48 19.35 5.88
N GLY A 121 22.77 19.10 6.22
CA GLY A 121 23.27 17.76 6.58
C GLY A 121 23.42 16.76 5.42
N VAL A 122 23.34 17.23 4.18
CA VAL A 122 23.66 16.45 2.98
C VAL A 122 25.08 16.74 2.56
N GLU A 123 25.85 15.72 2.23
CA GLU A 123 27.22 15.85 1.73
C GLU A 123 27.25 16.56 0.38
N ASN A 124 28.36 17.27 0.05
CA ASN A 124 28.52 17.99 -1.21
C ASN A 124 28.49 17.06 -2.44
N GLU A 125 28.85 15.80 -2.27
CA GLU A 125 28.71 14.75 -3.28
C GLU A 125 27.76 13.70 -2.74
N THR A 126 26.67 13.41 -3.47
CA THR A 126 25.68 12.41 -3.09
C THR A 126 25.09 11.71 -4.30
N VAL A 127 24.58 10.50 -4.10
CA VAL A 127 23.93 9.70 -5.15
C VAL A 127 22.42 9.92 -5.11
N VAL A 128 21.86 10.20 -6.29
CA VAL A 128 20.41 10.39 -6.47
C VAL A 128 19.90 9.52 -7.61
N TRP A 129 18.60 9.37 -7.69
CA TRP A 129 17.91 8.67 -8.76
C TRP A 129 17.39 9.67 -9.80
N MET A 130 18.00 9.66 -10.98
CA MET A 130 17.55 10.43 -12.14
C MET A 130 16.59 9.60 -13.00
N SER A 131 15.59 10.27 -13.57
CA SER A 131 14.64 9.66 -14.52
C SER A 131 14.03 10.77 -15.37
N HIS A 132 14.81 11.32 -16.31
CA HIS A 132 14.33 12.43 -17.13
C HIS A 132 14.95 12.45 -18.53
N THR A 133 14.17 12.96 -19.49
CA THR A 133 14.60 13.30 -20.85
C THR A 133 14.77 14.79 -21.01
N ASP A 134 13.86 15.59 -20.45
CA ASP A 134 13.96 17.05 -20.41
C ASP A 134 14.69 17.50 -19.14
N MET A 135 15.45 18.57 -19.22
CA MET A 135 16.20 19.15 -18.11
C MET A 135 16.10 20.67 -18.08
N ILE A 136 16.25 21.25 -16.90
CA ILE A 136 16.36 22.69 -16.72
C ILE A 136 17.75 23.11 -17.16
N THR A 137 17.83 24.08 -18.11
CA THR A 137 19.10 24.63 -18.61
C THR A 137 19.37 26.03 -18.12
N GLU A 138 18.32 26.82 -17.83
CA GLU A 138 18.43 28.16 -17.28
C GLU A 138 17.41 28.37 -16.16
N VAL A 139 17.81 29.01 -15.08
CA VAL A 139 16.92 29.32 -13.96
C VAL A 139 16.27 30.69 -14.15
N GLY A 140 15.07 30.86 -13.58
CA GLY A 140 14.34 32.13 -13.59
C GLY A 140 14.99 33.19 -12.70
N GLU A 141 14.51 34.43 -12.80
CA GLU A 141 15.01 35.56 -12.01
C GLU A 141 14.86 35.32 -10.50
N GLY A 142 15.94 35.54 -9.74
CA GLY A 142 15.97 35.34 -8.30
C GLY A 142 16.20 33.90 -7.86
N PHE A 143 16.36 32.95 -8.79
CA PHE A 143 16.78 31.59 -8.46
C PHE A 143 18.31 31.43 -8.47
N ALA A 144 18.80 30.60 -7.56
CA ALA A 144 20.18 30.14 -7.53
C ALA A 144 20.22 28.63 -7.87
N ILE A 145 21.23 28.20 -8.62
CA ILE A 145 21.54 26.79 -8.84
C ILE A 145 22.20 26.26 -7.58
N THR A 146 21.65 25.21 -6.99
CA THR A 146 22.13 24.65 -5.72
C THR A 146 22.73 23.24 -5.88
N ALA A 147 22.51 22.56 -7.01
CA ALA A 147 23.20 21.32 -7.35
C ALA A 147 23.23 21.12 -8.87
N HIS A 148 24.23 20.35 -9.33
CA HIS A 148 24.39 19.95 -10.74
C HIS A 148 24.96 18.54 -10.84
N THR A 149 24.82 17.92 -12.04
CA THR A 149 25.59 16.74 -12.45
C THR A 149 26.54 17.12 -13.59
N ASP A 150 27.30 16.17 -14.09
CA ASP A 150 28.14 16.38 -15.29
C ASP A 150 27.31 16.66 -16.55
N LYS A 151 26.04 16.24 -16.59
CA LYS A 151 25.16 16.34 -17.76
C LYS A 151 23.96 17.26 -17.53
N CYS A 152 23.53 17.43 -16.30
CA CYS A 152 22.40 18.27 -15.91
C CYS A 152 22.93 19.52 -15.17
N PRO A 153 22.95 20.69 -15.83
CA PRO A 153 23.51 21.91 -15.24
C PRO A 153 22.70 22.44 -14.06
N VAL A 154 21.40 22.07 -14.01
CA VAL A 154 20.48 22.46 -12.93
C VAL A 154 19.82 21.21 -12.38
N ALA A 155 20.55 20.45 -11.57
CA ALA A 155 19.99 19.31 -10.85
C ALA A 155 19.14 19.74 -9.64
N ALA A 156 19.42 20.92 -9.08
CA ALA A 156 18.57 21.59 -8.10
C ALA A 156 18.70 23.11 -8.20
N MET A 157 17.61 23.79 -7.86
CA MET A 157 17.55 25.26 -7.80
C MET A 157 16.66 25.71 -6.65
N GLU A 158 16.89 26.93 -6.16
CA GLU A 158 16.06 27.54 -5.13
C GLU A 158 15.91 29.06 -5.28
N ASN A 159 14.75 29.56 -4.86
CA ASN A 159 14.55 30.96 -4.51
C ASN A 159 14.18 30.99 -3.01
N ALA A 160 15.19 31.19 -2.17
CA ALA A 160 15.05 31.12 -0.71
C ALA A 160 14.10 32.20 -0.16
N GLU A 161 14.05 33.38 -0.80
CA GLU A 161 13.17 34.48 -0.40
C GLU A 161 11.70 34.11 -0.58
N LYS A 162 11.36 33.49 -1.72
CA LYS A 162 10.02 33.03 -2.05
C LYS A 162 9.71 31.63 -1.50
N LYS A 163 10.69 30.95 -0.88
CA LYS A 163 10.60 29.56 -0.41
C LYS A 163 10.23 28.57 -1.52
N LEU A 164 10.78 28.77 -2.71
CA LEU A 164 10.62 27.89 -3.86
C LEU A 164 11.88 27.04 -4.04
N TYR A 165 11.72 25.74 -4.01
CA TYR A 165 12.80 24.76 -4.11
C TYR A 165 12.47 23.76 -5.22
N ALA A 166 13.45 23.30 -5.96
CA ALA A 166 13.24 22.33 -7.02
C ALA A 166 14.42 21.38 -7.17
N VAL A 167 14.13 20.11 -7.42
CA VAL A 167 15.10 19.06 -7.71
C VAL A 167 14.69 18.28 -8.96
N GLN A 168 15.63 18.04 -9.88
CA GLN A 168 15.40 17.32 -11.12
C GLN A 168 15.27 15.81 -10.88
N TYR A 169 15.86 15.30 -9.82
CA TYR A 169 15.88 13.90 -9.42
C TYR A 169 14.72 13.56 -8.45
N HIS A 170 14.61 12.28 -8.11
CA HIS A 170 13.58 11.72 -7.24
C HIS A 170 14.12 11.47 -5.82
N PRO A 171 13.97 12.42 -4.87
CA PRO A 171 14.43 12.24 -3.49
C PRO A 171 13.60 11.20 -2.72
N GLU A 172 12.39 10.92 -3.15
CA GLU A 172 11.45 9.99 -2.50
C GLU A 172 11.85 8.52 -2.62
N VAL A 173 12.63 8.15 -3.65
CA VAL A 173 13.01 6.75 -3.86
C VAL A 173 14.24 6.37 -3.04
N THR A 174 14.34 5.10 -2.63
CA THR A 174 15.42 4.57 -1.79
C THR A 174 16.82 4.65 -2.41
N HIS A 175 16.89 4.77 -3.73
CA HIS A 175 18.16 4.92 -4.46
C HIS A 175 18.78 6.31 -4.33
N SER A 176 18.01 7.32 -3.90
CA SER A 176 18.52 8.64 -3.53
C SER A 176 18.97 8.59 -2.07
N VAL A 177 20.29 8.45 -1.87
CA VAL A 177 20.90 8.12 -0.57
C VAL A 177 20.47 9.07 0.56
N LYS A 178 20.40 10.38 0.27
CA LYS A 178 19.99 11.42 1.23
C LYS A 178 18.60 12.01 0.93
N GLY A 179 17.82 11.33 0.09
CA GLY A 179 16.52 11.83 -0.35
C GLY A 179 15.54 12.08 0.80
N GLN A 180 15.46 11.16 1.77
CA GLN A 180 14.62 11.34 2.96
C GLN A 180 15.06 12.54 3.81
N GLN A 181 16.38 12.81 3.90
CA GLN A 181 16.89 13.99 4.61
C GLN A 181 16.45 15.29 3.92
N MET A 182 16.52 15.34 2.57
CA MET A 182 16.08 16.50 1.80
C MET A 182 14.58 16.77 1.98
N LEU A 183 13.74 15.73 1.92
CA LEU A 183 12.31 15.86 2.16
C LEU A 183 12.01 16.29 3.61
N SER A 184 12.71 15.73 4.59
CA SER A 184 12.63 16.13 6.00
C SER A 184 13.00 17.61 6.19
N ASN A 185 14.08 18.07 5.55
CA ASN A 185 14.50 19.47 5.57
C ASN A 185 13.44 20.39 4.96
N PHE A 186 12.82 19.99 3.83
CA PHE A 186 11.72 20.76 3.27
C PHE A 186 10.56 20.87 4.26
N VAL A 187 10.16 19.76 4.87
CA VAL A 187 9.02 19.71 5.80
C VAL A 187 9.28 20.52 7.07
N TYR A 188 10.45 20.37 7.69
CA TYR A 188 10.74 20.98 8.98
C TYR A 188 11.38 22.36 8.86
N GLU A 189 12.42 22.50 8.04
CA GLU A 189 13.21 23.75 7.98
C GLU A 189 12.56 24.79 7.07
N VAL A 190 12.02 24.35 5.92
CA VAL A 190 11.42 25.28 4.95
C VAL A 190 9.94 25.56 5.30
N CYS A 191 9.14 24.53 5.56
CA CYS A 191 7.72 24.67 5.87
C CYS A 191 7.44 24.98 7.35
N GLY A 192 8.41 24.74 8.24
CA GLY A 192 8.31 24.98 9.68
C GLY A 192 7.28 24.07 10.38
N CYS A 193 7.08 22.86 9.87
CA CYS A 193 6.24 21.86 10.52
C CYS A 193 6.90 21.33 11.80
N LYS A 194 6.07 20.81 12.73
CA LYS A 194 6.53 20.30 14.03
C LYS A 194 6.31 18.79 14.19
N GLY A 195 5.61 18.16 13.25
CA GLY A 195 5.31 16.73 13.30
C GLY A 195 4.20 16.42 14.30
N ASP A 196 3.01 16.93 14.07
CA ASP A 196 1.83 16.74 14.92
C ASP A 196 0.92 15.57 14.50
N TRP A 197 1.27 14.87 13.41
CA TRP A 197 0.57 13.68 12.94
C TRP A 197 1.01 12.44 13.72
N LYS A 198 0.25 12.09 14.78
CA LYS A 198 0.55 10.97 15.68
C LYS A 198 -0.60 9.98 15.70
N MET A 199 -0.29 8.70 15.59
CA MET A 199 -1.31 7.64 15.52
C MET A 199 -2.13 7.52 16.80
N ALA A 200 -1.56 7.76 17.97
CA ALA A 200 -2.32 7.80 19.24
C ALA A 200 -3.39 8.89 19.25
N ASP A 201 -3.08 10.09 18.73
CA ASP A 201 -4.05 11.18 18.63
C ASP A 201 -5.10 10.89 17.56
N PHE A 202 -4.69 10.34 16.41
CA PHE A 202 -5.60 9.88 15.37
C PHE A 202 -6.60 8.86 15.93
N THR A 203 -6.10 7.81 16.60
CA THR A 203 -6.91 6.74 17.18
C THR A 203 -7.98 7.30 18.13
N ARG A 204 -7.56 8.15 19.08
CA ARG A 204 -8.48 8.78 20.04
C ARG A 204 -9.55 9.61 19.36
N ASN A 205 -9.13 10.50 18.44
CA ASN A 205 -10.04 11.41 17.74
C ASN A 205 -11.03 10.65 16.86
N THR A 206 -10.57 9.61 16.15
CA THR A 206 -11.41 8.76 15.30
C THR A 206 -12.45 8.00 16.12
N ILE A 207 -12.08 7.45 17.28
CA ILE A 207 -13.03 6.78 18.18
C ILE A 207 -14.12 7.78 18.65
N GLU A 208 -13.73 8.98 19.05
CA GLU A 208 -14.69 10.01 19.48
C GLU A 208 -15.61 10.48 18.35
N GLU A 209 -15.08 10.65 17.15
CA GLU A 209 -15.84 11.04 15.96
C GLU A 209 -16.86 9.95 15.60
N ILE A 210 -16.43 8.69 15.50
CA ILE A 210 -17.32 7.56 15.23
C ILE A 210 -18.41 7.46 16.29
N LYS A 211 -18.07 7.59 17.56
CA LYS A 211 -19.05 7.56 18.67
C LYS A 211 -20.12 8.64 18.51
N LYS A 212 -19.73 9.86 18.13
CA LYS A 212 -20.68 10.98 17.90
C LYS A 212 -21.54 10.73 16.65
N ARG A 213 -20.95 10.20 15.58
CA ARG A 213 -21.59 9.98 14.29
C ARG A 213 -22.60 8.84 14.34
N VAL A 214 -22.25 7.76 14.98
CA VAL A 214 -23.07 6.54 15.07
C VAL A 214 -24.15 6.65 16.15
N GLY A 215 -23.81 7.21 17.31
CA GLY A 215 -24.73 7.24 18.46
C GLY A 215 -25.18 5.84 18.86
N ASP A 216 -26.49 5.62 18.90
CA ASP A 216 -27.11 4.32 19.21
C ASP A 216 -27.36 3.45 17.96
N GLY A 217 -26.86 3.86 16.78
CA GLY A 217 -27.03 3.17 15.52
C GLY A 217 -26.31 1.81 15.49
N LYS A 218 -26.84 0.87 14.70
CA LYS A 218 -26.25 -0.44 14.50
C LYS A 218 -25.24 -0.42 13.34
N VAL A 219 -24.11 -1.06 13.56
CA VAL A 219 -22.97 -1.07 12.64
C VAL A 219 -22.65 -2.50 12.21
N LEU A 220 -22.46 -2.70 10.91
CA LEU A 220 -22.05 -3.97 10.33
C LEU A 220 -20.64 -3.86 9.76
N CYS A 221 -19.78 -4.83 10.05
CA CYS A 221 -18.41 -4.89 9.56
C CYS A 221 -18.15 -6.25 8.92
N ALA A 222 -17.65 -6.27 7.69
CA ALA A 222 -17.10 -7.47 7.09
C ALA A 222 -15.66 -7.66 7.60
N LEU A 223 -15.43 -8.70 8.39
CA LEU A 223 -14.13 -9.05 8.93
C LEU A 223 -13.47 -10.11 8.04
N SER A 224 -12.45 -9.73 7.30
CA SER A 224 -11.73 -10.65 6.40
C SER A 224 -10.58 -11.40 7.07
N GLY A 225 -10.28 -11.11 8.34
CA GLY A 225 -9.06 -11.60 9.02
C GLY A 225 -7.78 -10.85 8.64
N GLY A 226 -7.82 -9.95 7.65
CA GLY A 226 -6.70 -9.07 7.31
C GLY A 226 -6.50 -7.96 8.33
N VAL A 227 -5.29 -7.35 8.35
CA VAL A 227 -4.96 -6.30 9.32
C VAL A 227 -5.90 -5.10 9.25
N ASP A 228 -6.30 -4.64 8.06
CA ASP A 228 -7.12 -3.45 7.89
C ASP A 228 -8.53 -3.64 8.47
N SER A 229 -9.19 -4.75 8.11
CA SER A 229 -10.51 -5.08 8.66
C SER A 229 -10.47 -5.31 10.16
N SER A 230 -9.38 -5.90 10.69
CA SER A 230 -9.19 -6.11 12.12
C SER A 230 -9.01 -4.80 12.88
N VAL A 231 -8.17 -3.89 12.36
CA VAL A 231 -7.98 -2.56 12.97
C VAL A 231 -9.26 -1.74 12.93
N ALA A 232 -9.99 -1.76 11.80
CA ALA A 232 -11.29 -1.11 11.68
C ALA A 232 -12.29 -1.67 12.70
N ALA A 233 -12.40 -3.00 12.83
CA ALA A 233 -13.30 -3.65 13.79
C ALA A 233 -12.98 -3.25 15.24
N VAL A 234 -11.70 -3.22 15.63
CA VAL A 234 -11.31 -2.82 17.00
C VAL A 234 -11.56 -1.34 17.26
N LEU A 235 -11.27 -0.45 16.28
CA LEU A 235 -11.64 0.97 16.39
C LEU A 235 -13.14 1.14 16.66
N LEU A 236 -13.97 0.45 15.88
CA LEU A 236 -15.41 0.50 16.01
C LEU A 236 -15.88 -0.11 17.35
N SER A 237 -15.32 -1.24 17.79
CA SER A 237 -15.69 -1.87 19.06
C SER A 237 -15.46 -0.91 20.24
N LYS A 238 -14.35 -0.16 20.22
CA LYS A 238 -14.04 0.86 21.24
C LYS A 238 -14.98 2.08 21.16
N ALA A 239 -15.54 2.37 19.98
CA ALA A 239 -16.44 3.50 19.80
C ALA A 239 -17.89 3.18 20.13
N VAL A 240 -18.40 2.01 19.71
CA VAL A 240 -19.84 1.68 19.74
C VAL A 240 -20.19 0.36 20.46
N GLY A 241 -19.18 -0.38 20.91
CA GLY A 241 -19.36 -1.62 21.68
C GLY A 241 -20.26 -2.64 20.95
N LYS A 242 -21.22 -3.22 21.65
CA LYS A 242 -22.17 -4.22 21.14
C LYS A 242 -23.11 -3.74 20.03
N ASN A 243 -23.09 -2.46 19.69
CA ASN A 243 -23.77 -2.01 18.47
C ASN A 243 -23.03 -2.41 17.19
N LEU A 244 -21.78 -2.88 17.30
CA LEU A 244 -21.00 -3.44 16.22
C LEU A 244 -21.28 -4.95 16.08
N THR A 245 -21.62 -5.38 14.86
CA THR A 245 -21.62 -6.79 14.47
C THR A 245 -20.58 -7.03 13.39
N CYS A 246 -19.63 -7.92 13.67
CA CYS A 246 -18.61 -8.34 12.72
C CYS A 246 -18.99 -9.70 12.13
N VAL A 247 -19.08 -9.78 10.79
CA VAL A 247 -19.32 -11.03 10.07
C VAL A 247 -18.01 -11.50 9.47
N PHE A 248 -17.56 -12.68 9.90
CA PHE A 248 -16.39 -13.35 9.38
C PHE A 248 -16.84 -14.55 8.54
N VAL A 249 -16.45 -14.58 7.26
CA VAL A 249 -16.79 -15.68 6.34
C VAL A 249 -15.58 -16.58 6.16
N ASP A 250 -15.65 -17.79 6.71
CA ASP A 250 -14.70 -18.84 6.40
C ASP A 250 -15.11 -19.52 5.09
N HIS A 251 -14.49 -19.07 4.02
CA HIS A 251 -14.69 -19.59 2.66
C HIS A 251 -13.83 -20.84 2.35
N GLY A 252 -13.11 -21.37 3.32
CA GLY A 252 -12.27 -22.55 3.16
C GLY A 252 -10.94 -22.32 2.42
N LEU A 253 -10.67 -21.10 1.94
CA LEU A 253 -9.42 -20.73 1.23
C LEU A 253 -8.48 -19.92 2.11
N LEU A 254 -8.67 -19.95 3.42
CA LEU A 254 -7.82 -19.30 4.42
C LEU A 254 -6.54 -20.09 4.66
N ARG A 255 -5.54 -19.45 5.26
CA ARG A 255 -4.35 -20.15 5.77
C ARG A 255 -4.71 -21.17 6.84
N LYS A 256 -3.83 -22.11 7.08
CA LYS A 256 -3.99 -23.08 8.17
C LYS A 256 -4.21 -22.38 9.52
N ASN A 257 -5.25 -22.77 10.25
CA ASN A 257 -5.66 -22.25 11.57
C ASN A 257 -6.03 -20.76 11.60
N GLU A 258 -6.22 -20.11 10.44
CA GLU A 258 -6.52 -18.68 10.39
C GLU A 258 -7.92 -18.36 10.92
N ALA A 259 -8.91 -19.22 10.63
CA ALA A 259 -10.27 -19.04 11.12
C ALA A 259 -10.34 -19.16 12.65
N GLU A 260 -9.62 -20.13 13.22
CA GLU A 260 -9.52 -20.33 14.67
C GLU A 260 -8.81 -19.15 15.36
N GLU A 261 -7.77 -18.60 14.73
CA GLU A 261 -7.09 -17.40 15.25
C GLU A 261 -8.04 -16.19 15.29
N VAL A 262 -8.81 -15.97 14.23
CA VAL A 262 -9.78 -14.86 14.16
C VAL A 262 -10.89 -15.07 15.21
N GLU A 263 -11.41 -16.28 15.33
CA GLU A 263 -12.44 -16.60 16.33
C GLU A 263 -11.94 -16.42 17.77
N LYS A 264 -10.67 -16.77 18.05
CA LYS A 264 -10.03 -16.56 19.36
C LYS A 264 -9.90 -15.07 19.70
N ILE A 265 -9.66 -14.21 18.71
CA ILE A 265 -9.44 -12.77 18.92
C ILE A 265 -10.78 -12.03 19.03
N PHE A 266 -11.74 -12.34 18.16
CA PHE A 266 -12.97 -11.57 17.98
C PHE A 266 -14.23 -12.28 18.48
N GLY A 267 -14.15 -13.59 18.77
CA GLY A 267 -15.28 -14.40 19.23
C GLY A 267 -15.72 -14.09 20.67
N GLU A 268 -16.58 -14.90 21.22
CA GLU A 268 -17.18 -14.68 22.55
C GLU A 268 -16.16 -14.66 23.69
N GLU A 269 -15.06 -15.41 23.56
CA GLU A 269 -13.96 -15.44 24.52
C GLU A 269 -12.88 -14.36 24.23
N GLY A 270 -13.05 -13.58 23.16
CA GLY A 270 -12.14 -12.52 22.74
C GLY A 270 -12.17 -11.30 23.63
N GLU A 271 -11.15 -10.45 23.50
CA GLU A 271 -10.97 -9.27 24.35
C GLU A 271 -11.83 -8.05 23.94
N TYR A 272 -12.51 -8.13 22.77
CA TYR A 272 -13.19 -6.97 22.18
C TYR A 272 -14.71 -7.03 22.38
N ASP A 273 -15.30 -5.91 22.79
CA ASP A 273 -16.74 -5.77 23.00
C ASP A 273 -17.48 -5.54 21.67
N LEU A 274 -17.83 -6.63 20.98
CA LEU A 274 -18.56 -6.64 19.71
C LEU A 274 -19.41 -7.92 19.59
N ASN A 275 -20.31 -7.96 18.61
CA ASN A 275 -20.97 -9.21 18.24
C ASN A 275 -20.18 -9.85 17.07
N PHE A 276 -19.84 -11.12 17.22
CA PHE A 276 -19.09 -11.88 16.22
C PHE A 276 -19.95 -12.97 15.61
N VAL A 277 -20.01 -12.99 14.29
CA VAL A 277 -20.74 -14.02 13.51
C VAL A 277 -19.73 -14.74 12.63
N HIS A 278 -19.44 -16.00 12.94
CA HIS A 278 -18.59 -16.87 12.15
C HIS A 278 -19.43 -17.71 11.19
N VAL A 279 -19.28 -17.47 9.89
CA VAL A 279 -20.02 -18.17 8.84
C VAL A 279 -19.12 -19.22 8.19
N LYS A 280 -19.39 -20.49 8.43
CA LYS A 280 -18.68 -21.62 7.81
C LYS A 280 -19.29 -21.90 6.44
N ALA A 281 -18.64 -21.45 5.38
CA ALA A 281 -19.14 -21.51 4.00
C ALA A 281 -18.23 -22.30 3.05
N SER A 282 -17.20 -22.99 3.54
CA SER A 282 -16.16 -23.64 2.73
C SER A 282 -16.71 -24.58 1.65
N GLU A 283 -17.70 -25.42 1.97
CA GLU A 283 -18.31 -26.35 1.00
C GLU A 283 -18.95 -25.60 -0.16
N ARG A 284 -19.66 -24.51 0.12
CA ARG A 284 -20.34 -23.67 -0.87
C ARG A 284 -19.35 -23.05 -1.86
N PHE A 285 -18.17 -22.60 -1.38
CA PHE A 285 -17.13 -22.09 -2.25
C PHE A 285 -16.47 -23.20 -3.09
N TYR A 286 -16.20 -24.35 -2.52
CA TYR A 286 -15.65 -25.48 -3.27
C TYR A 286 -16.58 -25.97 -4.37
N GLU A 287 -17.89 -26.04 -4.11
CA GLU A 287 -18.89 -26.39 -5.13
C GLU A 287 -18.90 -25.39 -6.30
N LYS A 288 -18.78 -24.09 -6.03
CA LYS A 288 -18.73 -23.04 -7.06
C LYS A 288 -17.43 -23.02 -7.87
N LEU A 289 -16.33 -23.47 -7.27
CA LEU A 289 -15.01 -23.52 -7.90
C LEU A 289 -14.74 -24.84 -8.63
N ALA A 290 -15.63 -25.84 -8.49
CA ALA A 290 -15.46 -27.12 -9.15
C ALA A 290 -15.39 -26.96 -10.67
N GLY A 291 -14.33 -27.50 -11.30
CA GLY A 291 -14.08 -27.42 -12.74
C GLY A 291 -13.56 -26.06 -13.23
N VAL A 292 -13.35 -25.07 -12.33
CA VAL A 292 -12.86 -23.74 -12.69
C VAL A 292 -11.34 -23.70 -12.57
N SER A 293 -10.64 -23.47 -13.69
CA SER A 293 -9.17 -23.42 -13.74
C SER A 293 -8.61 -22.07 -14.17
N GLU A 294 -9.42 -21.17 -14.69
CA GLU A 294 -8.99 -19.86 -15.17
C GLU A 294 -8.91 -18.88 -13.98
N PRO A 295 -7.76 -18.19 -13.80
CA PRO A 295 -7.50 -17.36 -12.61
C PRO A 295 -8.53 -16.26 -12.38
N GLU A 296 -8.90 -15.52 -13.42
CA GLU A 296 -9.85 -14.42 -13.29
C GLU A 296 -11.26 -14.90 -12.98
N ALA A 297 -11.65 -16.05 -13.54
CA ALA A 297 -12.92 -16.69 -13.21
C ALA A 297 -12.97 -17.12 -11.73
N LYS A 298 -11.88 -17.68 -11.19
CA LYS A 298 -11.76 -18.00 -9.76
C LYS A 298 -11.93 -16.77 -8.89
N ARG A 299 -11.20 -15.68 -9.21
CA ARG A 299 -11.29 -14.40 -8.48
C ARG A 299 -12.72 -13.86 -8.44
N LYS A 300 -13.38 -13.86 -9.59
CA LYS A 300 -14.76 -13.39 -9.73
C LYS A 300 -15.75 -14.24 -8.92
N ILE A 301 -15.67 -15.55 -9.03
CA ILE A 301 -16.56 -16.47 -8.31
C ILE A 301 -16.38 -16.31 -6.79
N ILE A 302 -15.13 -16.25 -6.30
CA ILE A 302 -14.84 -16.10 -4.87
C ILE A 302 -15.38 -14.76 -4.37
N GLY A 303 -15.15 -13.68 -5.11
CA GLY A 303 -15.64 -12.35 -4.73
C GLY A 303 -17.17 -12.27 -4.71
N GLU A 304 -17.85 -12.74 -5.76
CA GLU A 304 -19.30 -12.74 -5.84
C GLU A 304 -19.93 -13.60 -4.74
N GLU A 305 -19.38 -14.78 -4.47
CA GLU A 305 -19.92 -15.69 -3.48
C GLU A 305 -19.71 -15.15 -2.05
N PHE A 306 -18.56 -14.53 -1.79
CA PHE A 306 -18.31 -13.83 -0.51
C PHE A 306 -19.39 -12.77 -0.25
N ILE A 307 -19.69 -11.95 -1.23
CA ILE A 307 -20.72 -10.91 -1.13
C ILE A 307 -22.08 -11.54 -0.83
N ARG A 308 -22.47 -12.60 -1.54
CA ARG A 308 -23.77 -13.27 -1.33
C ARG A 308 -23.91 -13.86 0.09
N VAL A 309 -22.85 -14.51 0.58
CA VAL A 309 -22.84 -15.03 1.96
C VAL A 309 -22.97 -13.89 2.97
N PHE A 310 -22.22 -12.80 2.76
CA PHE A 310 -22.29 -11.63 3.63
C PHE A 310 -23.68 -10.98 3.63
N GLU A 311 -24.33 -10.88 2.47
CA GLU A 311 -25.69 -10.37 2.31
C GLU A 311 -26.73 -11.22 3.05
N GLU A 312 -26.61 -12.54 2.93
CA GLU A 312 -27.51 -13.47 3.60
C GLU A 312 -27.42 -13.32 5.12
N GLU A 313 -26.20 -13.15 5.66
CA GLU A 313 -26.01 -12.90 7.09
C GLU A 313 -26.48 -11.51 7.51
N ALA A 314 -26.22 -10.48 6.72
CA ALA A 314 -26.73 -9.13 6.98
C ALA A 314 -28.27 -9.11 7.09
N LYS A 315 -28.98 -9.86 6.23
CA LYS A 315 -30.45 -10.00 6.29
C LYS A 315 -30.93 -10.68 7.58
N LYS A 316 -30.17 -11.65 8.10
CA LYS A 316 -30.49 -12.33 9.38
C LYS A 316 -30.29 -11.40 10.59
N ILE A 317 -29.27 -10.55 10.52
CA ILE A 317 -28.97 -9.55 11.57
C ILE A 317 -30.07 -8.48 11.62
N GLY A 318 -30.72 -8.19 10.50
CA GLY A 318 -31.82 -7.25 10.38
C GLY A 318 -31.38 -5.83 10.06
N ALA A 319 -32.15 -4.82 10.46
CA ALA A 319 -31.86 -3.43 10.12
C ALA A 319 -30.53 -2.97 10.72
N VAL A 320 -29.63 -2.49 9.86
CA VAL A 320 -28.32 -1.95 10.19
C VAL A 320 -28.24 -0.54 9.62
N ASP A 321 -27.71 0.39 10.39
CA ASP A 321 -27.64 1.79 9.97
C ASP A 321 -26.36 2.12 9.20
N TYR A 322 -25.24 1.46 9.53
CA TYR A 322 -23.92 1.76 9.02
C TYR A 322 -23.19 0.50 8.57
N LEU A 323 -22.48 0.60 7.44
CA LEU A 323 -21.54 -0.42 6.98
C LEU A 323 -20.11 0.08 7.19
N VAL A 324 -19.21 -0.78 7.65
CA VAL A 324 -17.78 -0.47 7.79
C VAL A 324 -17.02 -1.06 6.62
N GLN A 325 -16.16 -0.24 6.03
CA GLN A 325 -15.21 -0.65 5.00
C GLN A 325 -13.78 -0.34 5.44
N GLY A 326 -12.88 -1.31 5.24
CA GLY A 326 -11.46 -1.19 5.60
C GLY A 326 -10.60 -0.50 4.54
N THR A 327 -11.16 0.45 3.78
CA THR A 327 -10.45 1.23 2.77
C THR A 327 -9.29 1.98 3.41
N ILE A 328 -8.12 1.96 2.77
CA ILE A 328 -6.93 2.69 3.18
C ILE A 328 -6.54 3.75 2.14
N TYR A 329 -5.63 4.66 2.48
CA TYR A 329 -5.32 5.82 1.64
C TYR A 329 -4.78 5.47 0.24
N PRO A 330 -3.92 4.46 0.05
CA PRO A 330 -3.54 4.00 -1.28
C PRO A 330 -4.73 3.63 -2.18
N ASP A 331 -5.75 2.94 -1.65
CA ASP A 331 -6.96 2.57 -2.41
C ASP A 331 -7.70 3.80 -2.92
N VAL A 332 -7.72 4.87 -2.11
CA VAL A 332 -8.34 6.15 -2.47
C VAL A 332 -7.60 6.82 -3.62
N ILE A 333 -6.27 6.84 -3.57
CA ILE A 333 -5.43 7.45 -4.60
C ILE A 333 -5.55 6.68 -5.92
N GLU A 334 -5.49 5.34 -5.88
CA GLU A 334 -5.59 4.46 -7.05
C GLU A 334 -6.97 4.50 -7.72
N SER A 335 -8.03 4.71 -6.94
CA SER A 335 -9.41 4.85 -7.45
C SER A 335 -9.63 6.15 -8.24
N GLY A 336 -8.65 7.05 -8.26
CA GLY A 336 -8.65 8.34 -8.95
C GLY A 336 -9.16 9.50 -8.10
N LEU A 337 -8.45 10.61 -8.16
CA LEU A 337 -8.70 11.83 -7.39
C LEU A 337 -9.83 12.73 -7.97
N GLY A 338 -10.65 12.21 -8.90
CA GLY A 338 -11.73 12.96 -9.56
C GLY A 338 -13.14 12.57 -9.10
N LYS A 339 -14.16 13.25 -9.65
CA LYS A 339 -15.59 12.97 -9.40
C LYS A 339 -16.00 11.51 -9.65
N SER A 340 -15.20 10.76 -10.42
CA SER A 340 -15.33 9.30 -10.62
C SER A 340 -14.99 8.47 -9.36
N ALA A 341 -14.22 9.02 -8.42
CA ALA A 341 -13.85 8.32 -7.18
C ALA A 341 -15.07 8.07 -6.27
N VAL A 342 -16.03 8.99 -6.27
CA VAL A 342 -17.29 8.82 -5.51
C VAL A 342 -18.13 7.66 -6.07
N ILE A 343 -18.11 7.46 -7.40
CA ILE A 343 -18.85 6.37 -8.05
C ILE A 343 -18.15 5.02 -7.86
N LYS A 344 -16.80 4.99 -7.83
CA LYS A 344 -16.03 3.76 -7.58
C LYS A 344 -15.96 3.37 -6.11
N SER A 345 -16.11 4.30 -5.16
CA SER A 345 -16.22 3.93 -3.74
C SER A 345 -17.46 3.08 -3.45
N HIS A 346 -18.51 3.23 -4.26
CA HIS A 346 -19.66 2.31 -4.26
C HIS A 346 -19.39 0.99 -5.02
N HIS A 347 -18.31 0.90 -5.81
CA HIS A 347 -17.96 -0.27 -6.63
C HIS A 347 -16.76 -1.08 -6.10
N ASN A 348 -15.99 -0.60 -5.12
CA ASN A 348 -14.96 -1.41 -4.45
C ASN A 348 -15.55 -2.44 -3.48
N VAL A 349 -16.81 -2.29 -3.10
CA VAL A 349 -17.68 -3.38 -2.67
C VAL A 349 -18.46 -3.78 -3.93
N GLY A 350 -17.79 -4.42 -4.89
CA GLY A 350 -18.42 -4.92 -6.10
C GLY A 350 -19.64 -5.76 -5.72
N GLY A 351 -20.84 -5.17 -5.82
CA GLY A 351 -22.10 -5.84 -5.54
C GLY A 351 -22.58 -5.78 -4.10
N LEU A 352 -22.42 -4.66 -3.37
CA LEU A 352 -23.34 -4.43 -2.25
C LEU A 352 -24.76 -4.40 -2.81
N PRO A 353 -25.71 -5.15 -2.22
CA PRO A 353 -27.04 -5.28 -2.77
C PRO A 353 -27.77 -3.96 -2.74
N ASP A 354 -28.59 -3.74 -3.77
CA ASP A 354 -29.62 -2.70 -3.81
C ASP A 354 -30.68 -2.86 -2.67
N TYR A 355 -30.47 -3.82 -1.75
CA TYR A 355 -31.45 -4.24 -0.74
C TYR A 355 -31.14 -3.83 0.69
N VAL A 356 -29.97 -3.26 1.00
CA VAL A 356 -29.67 -2.79 2.36
C VAL A 356 -29.51 -1.29 2.33
N ASP A 357 -30.55 -0.58 2.79
CA ASP A 357 -30.54 0.87 2.99
C ASP A 357 -29.64 1.22 4.20
N PHE A 358 -28.32 1.25 3.98
CA PHE A 358 -27.40 1.85 4.94
C PHE A 358 -27.54 3.38 4.88
N LYS A 359 -27.58 4.02 6.04
CA LYS A 359 -27.53 5.47 6.11
C LYS A 359 -26.23 6.00 5.56
N GLU A 360 -25.12 5.25 5.83
CA GLU A 360 -23.78 5.69 5.47
C GLU A 360 -22.76 4.54 5.57
N ILE A 361 -21.67 4.66 4.79
CA ILE A 361 -20.47 3.82 4.88
C ILE A 361 -19.44 4.53 5.76
N ILE A 362 -18.90 3.83 6.76
CA ILE A 362 -17.83 4.33 7.64
C ILE A 362 -16.51 3.72 7.18
N GLU A 363 -15.56 4.58 6.80
CA GLU A 363 -14.22 4.20 6.35
C GLU A 363 -13.17 4.78 7.32
N PRO A 364 -12.96 4.17 8.49
CA PRO A 364 -12.16 4.76 9.56
C PRO A 364 -10.67 4.88 9.23
N LEU A 365 -10.19 4.10 8.26
CA LEU A 365 -8.78 4.03 7.87
C LEU A 365 -8.47 4.76 6.56
N ARG A 366 -9.47 5.39 5.93
CA ARG A 366 -9.38 6.02 4.60
C ARG A 366 -8.22 7.01 4.45
N MET A 367 -7.78 7.61 5.54
CA MET A 367 -6.73 8.61 5.56
C MET A 367 -5.34 8.03 5.86
N LEU A 368 -5.22 6.72 6.09
CA LEU A 368 -4.00 6.08 6.58
C LEU A 368 -3.30 5.26 5.49
N PHE A 369 -1.97 5.34 5.48
CA PHE A 369 -1.14 4.36 4.81
C PHE A 369 -1.06 3.05 5.60
N LYS A 370 -0.61 1.96 4.97
CA LYS A 370 -0.57 0.63 5.56
C LYS A 370 0.26 0.54 6.84
N ASP A 371 1.38 1.24 6.90
CA ASP A 371 2.24 1.33 8.08
C ASP A 371 1.59 2.12 9.22
N GLU A 372 0.83 3.17 8.89
CA GLU A 372 0.03 3.92 9.86
C GLU A 372 -1.12 3.07 10.42
N VAL A 373 -1.78 2.26 9.57
CA VAL A 373 -2.79 1.28 10.02
C VAL A 373 -2.20 0.29 11.01
N ARG A 374 -0.99 -0.21 10.74
CA ARG A 374 -0.27 -1.11 11.66
C ARG A 374 0.04 -0.42 12.99
N ALA A 375 0.50 0.82 12.95
CA ALA A 375 0.75 1.60 14.16
C ALA A 375 -0.53 1.82 14.99
N VAL A 376 -1.66 2.11 14.33
CA VAL A 376 -2.98 2.18 14.99
C VAL A 376 -3.37 0.82 15.59
N GLY A 377 -3.09 -0.29 14.88
CA GLY A 377 -3.35 -1.63 15.38
C GLY A 377 -2.61 -1.93 16.68
N LEU A 378 -1.32 -1.58 16.75
CA LEU A 378 -0.53 -1.72 17.99
C LEU A 378 -1.05 -0.83 19.11
N GLU A 379 -1.39 0.42 18.82
CA GLU A 379 -1.99 1.37 19.80
C GLU A 379 -3.32 0.85 20.37
N LEU A 380 -4.09 0.13 19.56
CA LEU A 380 -5.35 -0.48 19.97
C LEU A 380 -5.18 -1.77 20.78
N GLY A 381 -3.95 -2.32 20.84
CA GLY A 381 -3.62 -3.56 21.56
C GLY A 381 -3.81 -4.82 20.74
N LEU A 382 -3.88 -4.72 19.40
CA LEU A 382 -3.89 -5.92 18.56
C LEU A 382 -2.55 -6.67 18.66
N PRO A 383 -2.57 -8.01 18.64
CA PRO A 383 -1.35 -8.81 18.70
C PRO A 383 -0.41 -8.52 17.51
N GLU A 384 0.90 -8.42 17.77
CA GLU A 384 1.92 -8.14 16.75
C GLU A 384 1.84 -9.10 15.55
N HIS A 385 1.61 -10.38 15.78
CA HIS A 385 1.51 -11.37 14.70
C HIS A 385 0.33 -11.13 13.75
N LEU A 386 -0.74 -10.47 14.23
CA LEU A 386 -1.87 -10.05 13.39
C LEU A 386 -1.56 -8.74 12.65
N VAL A 387 -0.95 -7.77 13.37
CA VAL A 387 -0.62 -6.45 12.81
C VAL A 387 0.44 -6.54 11.72
N PHE A 388 1.48 -7.35 11.92
CA PHE A 388 2.57 -7.56 10.95
C PHE A 388 2.37 -8.76 10.03
N ARG A 389 1.15 -9.28 10.00
CA ARG A 389 0.78 -10.34 9.07
C ARG A 389 1.12 -9.94 7.64
N GLN A 390 1.70 -10.89 6.89
CA GLN A 390 2.00 -10.68 5.48
C GLN A 390 0.71 -10.44 4.66
N PRO A 391 0.82 -9.70 3.54
CA PRO A 391 -0.27 -9.58 2.59
C PRO A 391 -0.85 -10.95 2.23
N PHE A 392 -2.16 -11.01 2.16
CA PHE A 392 -2.88 -12.20 1.72
C PHE A 392 -3.90 -11.79 0.68
N PRO A 393 -3.93 -12.44 -0.48
CA PRO A 393 -4.82 -12.02 -1.56
C PRO A 393 -6.29 -12.21 -1.17
N GLY A 394 -7.16 -11.34 -1.67
CA GLY A 394 -8.61 -11.45 -1.42
C GLY A 394 -9.21 -12.81 -1.75
N PRO A 395 -8.84 -13.48 -2.87
CA PRO A 395 -9.25 -14.84 -3.18
C PRO A 395 -8.64 -15.94 -2.30
N GLY A 396 -7.80 -15.59 -1.33
CA GLY A 396 -7.14 -16.53 -0.45
C GLY A 396 -6.21 -17.49 -1.19
N LEU A 397 -6.15 -18.74 -0.73
CA LEU A 397 -5.34 -19.79 -1.35
C LEU A 397 -5.83 -20.20 -2.75
N GLY A 398 -7.01 -19.74 -3.19
CA GLY A 398 -7.55 -20.04 -4.51
C GLY A 398 -6.62 -19.62 -5.67
N VAL A 399 -5.83 -18.56 -5.51
CA VAL A 399 -4.83 -18.09 -6.48
C VAL A 399 -3.42 -18.63 -6.22
N ARG A 400 -3.26 -19.51 -5.24
CA ARG A 400 -2.04 -20.27 -4.95
C ARG A 400 -2.15 -21.74 -5.34
N ILE A 401 -3.25 -22.11 -6.00
CA ILE A 401 -3.49 -23.43 -6.57
C ILE A 401 -3.67 -23.25 -8.07
N ILE A 402 -2.65 -23.56 -8.86
CA ILE A 402 -2.73 -23.48 -10.31
C ILE A 402 -3.76 -24.50 -10.82
N GLY A 403 -4.74 -24.00 -11.61
CA GLY A 403 -5.84 -24.81 -12.11
C GLY A 403 -6.99 -24.96 -11.10
N GLU A 404 -7.72 -26.08 -11.16
CA GLU A 404 -8.91 -26.33 -10.37
C GLU A 404 -8.62 -26.41 -8.86
N VAL A 405 -9.47 -25.76 -8.06
CA VAL A 405 -9.40 -25.76 -6.60
C VAL A 405 -10.25 -26.89 -6.03
N SER A 406 -9.72 -27.63 -5.05
CA SER A 406 -10.44 -28.63 -4.26
C SER A 406 -10.02 -28.57 -2.80
N ALA A 407 -10.83 -29.12 -1.89
CA ALA A 407 -10.52 -29.19 -0.47
C ALA A 407 -9.18 -29.91 -0.19
N GLU A 408 -8.88 -31.00 -0.93
CA GLU A 408 -7.62 -31.72 -0.85
C GLU A 408 -6.43 -30.82 -1.21
N LYS A 409 -6.50 -30.13 -2.35
CA LYS A 409 -5.44 -29.23 -2.82
C LYS A 409 -5.23 -28.02 -1.90
N VAL A 410 -6.33 -27.48 -1.35
CA VAL A 410 -6.25 -26.41 -0.34
C VAL A 410 -5.51 -26.90 0.89
N LYS A 411 -5.82 -28.10 1.40
CA LYS A 411 -5.12 -28.67 2.55
C LYS A 411 -3.62 -28.84 2.29
N ILE A 412 -3.24 -29.31 1.11
CA ILE A 412 -1.82 -29.44 0.72
C ILE A 412 -1.11 -28.08 0.79
N VAL A 413 -1.72 -27.01 0.24
CA VAL A 413 -1.14 -25.68 0.26
C VAL A 413 -1.11 -25.12 1.69
N GLN A 414 -2.16 -25.31 2.48
CA GLN A 414 -2.21 -24.90 3.88
C GLN A 414 -1.06 -25.49 4.70
N ASP A 415 -0.84 -26.80 4.56
CA ASP A 415 0.22 -27.50 5.31
C ASP A 415 1.61 -27.08 4.82
N ALA A 416 1.84 -26.97 3.52
CA ALA A 416 3.12 -26.53 2.95
C ALA A 416 3.44 -25.06 3.30
N ASP A 417 2.45 -24.15 3.21
CA ASP A 417 2.61 -22.74 3.57
C ASP A 417 2.88 -22.55 5.07
N ALA A 418 2.22 -23.34 5.93
CA ALA A 418 2.47 -23.32 7.36
C ALA A 418 3.92 -23.72 7.70
N ILE A 419 4.44 -24.77 7.06
CA ILE A 419 5.83 -25.20 7.23
C ILE A 419 6.79 -24.09 6.79
N MET A 420 6.57 -23.49 5.63
CA MET A 420 7.41 -22.40 5.13
C MET A 420 7.43 -21.21 6.11
N ARG A 421 6.25 -20.80 6.59
CA ARG A 421 6.13 -19.69 7.55
C ARG A 421 6.83 -19.97 8.88
N GLU A 422 6.70 -21.19 9.40
CA GLU A 422 7.39 -21.60 10.62
C GLU A 422 8.92 -21.53 10.48
N GLU A 423 9.47 -22.08 9.40
CA GLU A 423 10.91 -22.10 9.19
C GLU A 423 11.49 -20.70 8.89
N PHE A 424 10.72 -19.84 8.18
CA PHE A 424 11.10 -18.44 7.99
C PHE A 424 11.15 -17.69 9.31
N ALA A 425 10.17 -17.86 10.18
CA ALA A 425 10.15 -17.24 11.51
C ALA A 425 11.33 -17.71 12.37
N LYS A 426 11.62 -19.03 12.39
CA LYS A 426 12.78 -19.59 13.13
C LYS A 426 14.12 -19.06 12.61
N ALA A 427 14.23 -18.84 11.31
CA ALA A 427 15.41 -18.29 10.66
C ALA A 427 15.50 -16.74 10.73
N GLY A 428 14.48 -16.05 11.27
CA GLY A 428 14.41 -14.59 11.32
C GLY A 428 14.25 -13.93 9.94
N LEU A 429 13.82 -14.68 8.94
CA LEU A 429 13.60 -14.20 7.56
C LEU A 429 12.28 -13.48 7.40
N ASP A 430 11.31 -13.74 8.26
CA ASP A 430 9.97 -13.14 8.27
C ASP A 430 9.99 -11.60 8.40
N LYS A 431 11.07 -11.03 8.94
CA LYS A 431 11.26 -9.58 9.09
C LYS A 431 11.88 -8.90 7.86
N ASN A 432 12.61 -9.66 7.04
CA ASN A 432 13.42 -9.14 5.94
C ASN A 432 12.86 -9.50 4.56
N VAL A 433 11.97 -10.49 4.48
CA VAL A 433 11.30 -10.90 3.23
C VAL A 433 9.88 -10.37 3.24
N ASN A 434 9.56 -9.54 2.23
CA ASN A 434 8.30 -8.79 2.21
C ASN A 434 7.07 -9.67 1.98
N GLN A 435 7.19 -10.70 1.13
CA GLN A 435 6.14 -11.68 0.90
C GLN A 435 6.74 -13.05 0.57
N TYR A 436 6.20 -14.09 1.18
CA TYR A 436 6.59 -15.48 0.92
C TYR A 436 5.43 -16.43 1.17
N PHE A 437 5.34 -17.48 0.37
CA PHE A 437 4.26 -18.46 0.42
C PHE A 437 4.61 -19.74 -0.35
N ALA A 438 3.84 -20.79 -0.09
CA ALA A 438 3.80 -22.00 -0.88
C ALA A 438 2.61 -22.00 -1.83
N ALA A 439 2.80 -22.52 -3.05
CA ALA A 439 1.76 -22.68 -4.05
C ALA A 439 1.79 -24.07 -4.68
N LEU A 440 0.63 -24.59 -5.06
CA LEU A 440 0.48 -25.86 -5.74
C LEU A 440 0.53 -25.66 -7.26
N THR A 441 1.55 -26.22 -7.92
CA THR A 441 1.76 -26.03 -9.36
C THR A 441 0.83 -26.85 -10.25
N ASN A 442 0.02 -27.75 -9.70
CA ASN A 442 -0.75 -28.77 -10.41
C ASN A 442 0.10 -29.74 -11.27
N MET A 443 1.42 -29.56 -11.28
CA MET A 443 2.36 -30.46 -11.89
C MET A 443 2.52 -31.71 -11.04
N ARG A 444 2.47 -32.90 -11.66
CA ARG A 444 2.78 -34.16 -11.00
C ARG A 444 4.11 -34.72 -11.50
N SER A 445 4.82 -35.35 -10.62
CA SER A 445 6.12 -35.96 -10.94
C SER A 445 6.24 -37.35 -10.31
N VAL A 446 7.09 -38.17 -10.94
CA VAL A 446 7.46 -39.47 -10.37
C VAL A 446 8.42 -39.25 -9.20
N GLY A 447 8.13 -39.87 -8.07
CA GLY A 447 9.01 -39.95 -6.91
C GLY A 447 9.25 -41.40 -6.50
N VAL A 448 10.20 -41.59 -5.61
CA VAL A 448 10.46 -42.85 -4.93
C VAL A 448 10.45 -42.55 -3.44
N MET A 449 9.44 -43.06 -2.73
CA MET A 449 9.30 -42.88 -1.28
C MET A 449 9.30 -44.28 -0.62
N GLY A 450 10.39 -44.56 0.09
CA GLY A 450 10.67 -45.93 0.49
C GLY A 450 10.89 -46.83 -0.73
N ASP A 451 10.24 -47.98 -0.77
CA ASP A 451 10.35 -48.96 -1.86
C ASP A 451 9.28 -48.78 -2.96
N PHE A 452 8.47 -47.72 -2.88
CA PHE A 452 7.33 -47.50 -3.78
C PHE A 452 7.55 -46.28 -4.69
N ARG A 453 7.11 -46.40 -5.95
CA ARG A 453 6.97 -45.25 -6.85
C ARG A 453 5.72 -44.47 -6.48
N THR A 454 5.88 -43.15 -6.41
CA THR A 454 4.77 -42.20 -6.25
C THR A 454 4.61 -41.37 -7.51
N TYR A 455 3.42 -40.80 -7.69
CA TYR A 455 3.11 -39.84 -8.75
C TYR A 455 2.28 -38.70 -8.14
N ASP A 456 2.99 -37.77 -7.52
CA ASP A 456 2.43 -36.75 -6.63
C ASP A 456 2.71 -35.35 -7.10
N TYR A 457 2.17 -34.36 -6.42
CA TYR A 457 2.26 -32.96 -6.77
C TYR A 457 3.64 -32.36 -6.45
N ALA A 458 3.89 -31.25 -7.14
CA ALA A 458 5.03 -30.38 -6.86
C ALA A 458 4.55 -29.06 -6.25
N ILE A 459 5.21 -28.63 -5.18
CA ILE A 459 5.02 -27.33 -4.52
C ILE A 459 6.07 -26.34 -5.07
N ALA A 460 5.63 -25.14 -5.40
CA ALA A 460 6.49 -23.98 -5.63
C ALA A 460 6.56 -23.13 -4.37
N LEU A 461 7.78 -22.82 -3.93
CA LEU A 461 8.03 -21.81 -2.90
C LEU A 461 8.33 -20.48 -3.60
N ARG A 462 7.65 -19.43 -3.19
CA ARG A 462 7.86 -18.07 -3.65
C ARG A 462 8.23 -17.19 -2.47
N ALA A 463 9.35 -16.46 -2.57
CA ALA A 463 9.73 -15.44 -1.62
C ALA A 463 10.32 -14.24 -2.34
N VAL A 464 9.89 -13.03 -1.99
CA VAL A 464 10.30 -11.80 -2.69
C VAL A 464 10.65 -10.69 -1.71
N THR A 465 11.62 -9.88 -2.13
CA THR A 465 11.94 -8.59 -1.54
C THR A 465 11.47 -7.47 -2.45
N THR A 466 10.89 -6.43 -1.87
CA THR A 466 10.34 -5.31 -2.62
C THR A 466 10.27 -4.08 -1.73
N SER A 467 10.30 -2.89 -2.35
CA SER A 467 10.07 -1.63 -1.64
C SER A 467 8.63 -1.11 -1.80
N ASP A 468 7.97 -1.43 -2.90
CA ASP A 468 6.72 -0.81 -3.32
C ASP A 468 5.68 -1.78 -3.91
N PHE A 469 6.00 -3.06 -4.01
CA PHE A 469 5.20 -4.11 -4.67
C PHE A 469 4.97 -3.89 -6.19
N MET A 470 5.46 -2.80 -6.76
CA MET A 470 5.45 -2.57 -8.21
C MET A 470 6.55 -3.41 -8.89
N THR A 471 7.73 -3.40 -8.29
CA THR A 471 8.86 -4.25 -8.65
C THR A 471 9.21 -5.17 -7.50
N ALA A 472 9.68 -6.37 -7.79
CA ALA A 472 10.13 -7.31 -6.78
C ALA A 472 11.23 -8.23 -7.32
N GLU A 473 12.15 -8.59 -6.45
CA GLU A 473 13.20 -9.55 -6.73
C GLU A 473 12.99 -10.82 -5.89
N ALA A 474 13.40 -11.97 -6.42
CA ALA A 474 13.40 -13.19 -5.61
C ALA A 474 14.35 -13.02 -4.42
N ALA A 475 13.88 -13.34 -3.22
CA ALA A 475 14.67 -13.23 -2.01
C ALA A 475 15.78 -14.29 -2.00
N GLU A 476 16.97 -13.91 -1.58
CA GLU A 476 18.06 -14.87 -1.32
C GLU A 476 17.81 -15.60 0.01
N ILE A 477 17.35 -16.84 -0.08
CA ILE A 477 17.10 -17.68 1.08
C ILE A 477 18.30 -18.62 1.31
N PRO A 478 18.82 -18.73 2.55
CA PRO A 478 19.89 -19.68 2.85
C PRO A 478 19.54 -21.09 2.39
N TRP A 479 20.46 -21.73 1.69
CA TRP A 479 20.24 -23.07 1.13
C TRP A 479 19.80 -24.10 2.18
N GLU A 480 20.37 -24.03 3.37
CA GLU A 480 20.02 -24.90 4.50
C GLU A 480 18.54 -24.74 4.90
N THR A 481 18.03 -23.49 4.89
CA THR A 481 16.61 -23.22 5.20
C THR A 481 15.71 -23.79 4.10
N LEU A 482 16.07 -23.61 2.82
CA LEU A 482 15.30 -24.20 1.71
C LEU A 482 15.29 -25.73 1.77
N GLN A 483 16.43 -26.35 2.10
CA GLN A 483 16.52 -27.81 2.27
C GLN A 483 15.67 -28.30 3.44
N LEU A 484 15.65 -27.58 4.56
CA LEU A 484 14.83 -27.93 5.72
C LEU A 484 13.34 -27.85 5.39
N ILE A 485 12.90 -26.75 4.73
CA ILE A 485 11.52 -26.58 4.28
C ILE A 485 11.13 -27.71 3.33
N MET A 486 11.95 -27.97 2.32
CA MET A 486 11.72 -29.05 1.36
C MET A 486 11.58 -30.41 2.05
N ASN A 487 12.52 -30.73 2.97
CA ASN A 487 12.48 -31.99 3.70
C ASN A 487 11.20 -32.13 4.54
N ARG A 488 10.79 -31.06 5.24
CA ARG A 488 9.56 -31.06 6.01
C ARG A 488 8.34 -31.23 5.11
N ILE A 489 8.23 -30.45 4.01
CA ILE A 489 7.10 -30.54 3.10
C ILE A 489 6.95 -31.94 2.54
N VAL A 490 8.03 -32.56 2.03
CA VAL A 490 7.96 -33.90 1.44
C VAL A 490 7.60 -34.98 2.47
N ASN A 491 7.98 -34.82 3.74
CA ASN A 491 7.72 -35.81 4.77
C ASN A 491 6.42 -35.60 5.54
N GLU A 492 5.95 -34.35 5.67
CA GLU A 492 4.80 -33.99 6.52
C GLU A 492 3.54 -33.70 5.70
N VAL A 493 3.66 -33.37 4.40
CA VAL A 493 2.51 -33.03 3.53
C VAL A 493 2.20 -34.19 2.60
N GLU A 494 1.00 -34.75 2.73
CA GLU A 494 0.54 -35.85 1.89
C GLU A 494 0.47 -35.43 0.41
N HIS A 495 0.70 -36.36 -0.50
CA HIS A 495 0.62 -36.15 -1.96
C HIS A 495 1.61 -35.14 -2.54
N VAL A 496 2.74 -34.87 -1.88
CA VAL A 496 3.82 -33.99 -2.36
C VAL A 496 5.14 -34.76 -2.39
N ASN A 497 5.80 -34.80 -3.55
CA ASN A 497 7.10 -35.45 -3.71
C ASN A 497 8.18 -34.54 -4.30
N ARG A 498 7.86 -33.26 -4.55
CA ARG A 498 8.81 -32.31 -5.16
C ARG A 498 8.54 -30.89 -4.71
N VAL A 499 9.63 -30.12 -4.53
CA VAL A 499 9.58 -28.70 -4.19
C VAL A 499 10.48 -27.91 -5.13
N PHE A 500 9.99 -26.78 -5.63
CA PHE A 500 10.72 -25.80 -6.44
C PHE A 500 10.83 -24.48 -5.70
N TYR A 501 11.83 -23.68 -6.02
CA TYR A 501 11.92 -22.29 -5.61
C TYR A 501 11.87 -21.39 -6.85
N ASP A 502 10.93 -20.43 -6.89
CA ASP A 502 10.73 -19.51 -7.98
C ASP A 502 11.69 -18.32 -7.87
N LEU A 503 12.61 -18.20 -8.85
CA LEU A 503 13.63 -17.14 -8.95
C LEU A 503 13.20 -15.94 -9.81
N THR A 504 11.96 -15.93 -10.32
CA THR A 504 11.52 -14.92 -11.27
C THR A 504 11.29 -13.56 -10.60
N SER A 505 11.84 -12.51 -11.17
CA SER A 505 11.58 -11.13 -10.73
C SER A 505 10.23 -10.61 -11.21
N LYS A 506 9.73 -9.54 -10.61
CA LYS A 506 8.60 -8.77 -11.13
C LYS A 506 9.10 -7.38 -11.58
N PRO A 507 8.97 -6.98 -12.87
CA PRO A 507 8.63 -7.84 -14.01
C PRO A 507 9.74 -8.86 -14.33
N PRO A 508 9.55 -9.87 -15.23
CA PRO A 508 8.35 -10.12 -16.04
C PRO A 508 7.25 -10.93 -15.35
N GLY A 509 7.56 -11.63 -14.24
CA GLY A 509 6.56 -12.35 -13.47
C GLY A 509 5.70 -11.43 -12.61
N THR A 510 4.72 -12.02 -11.90
CA THR A 510 3.97 -11.40 -10.81
C THR A 510 4.46 -11.95 -9.47
N ILE A 511 3.98 -11.42 -8.35
CA ILE A 511 4.32 -11.99 -7.03
C ILE A 511 3.50 -13.25 -6.82
N GLU A 512 2.16 -13.17 -6.88
CA GLU A 512 1.30 -14.35 -6.87
C GLU A 512 1.41 -15.10 -8.21
N LEU A 513 1.12 -16.40 -8.23
CA LEU A 513 1.23 -17.23 -9.45
C LEU A 513 -0.03 -17.19 -10.33
N GLU A 514 -1.17 -16.84 -9.77
CA GLU A 514 -2.44 -16.62 -10.48
C GLU A 514 -3.12 -15.32 -10.07
#